data_4f3d8ff95fd186927604132b3d81fff9
#
_entry.id   4f3d8ff95fd186927604132b3d81fff9
#
_cell.length_a   1.000
_cell.length_b   1.000
_cell.length_c   1.000
_cell.angle_alpha   90.00
_cell.angle_beta   90.00
_cell.angle_gamma   90.00
#
_symmetry.space_group_name_H-M   'P 1'
#
loop_
_entity.id
_entity.type
_entity.pdbx_description
1 polymer ?
#
loop_
_entity_poly.entity_id
_entity_poly.type
_entity_poly.pdbx_seq_one_letter_code
_entity_poly.pdbx_strand_id
1 'polypeptide(L)'
;FAGSEAPSETEIYANALGVNGRFELAKKPVPAKFFVPSGDAYVDTFKNIPFDDSAKKLPSDKNLFIWHGWPDDSLHVFGKFDDAFNRFIDHVKEQVDSDGFKALVTFLARGRELLITSDHGYCDTSGFQMAQNDEHKELKTLGHTRAKLIKEEERMAGRTIPPATIEMHSTTSGGLYRIAVGRRR
;
A
#
# COMPACT_ATOMS: atom_id res chain seq x y z
N PHE A 1 -4.36 14.86 4.78
CA PHE A 1 -3.81 13.51 5.02
C PHE A 1 -4.88 12.52 4.66
N ALA A 2 -4.63 11.64 3.69
CA ALA A 2 -5.43 10.46 3.45
C ALA A 2 -4.72 9.28 4.13
N GLY A 3 -5.43 8.57 4.99
CA GLY A 3 -4.95 7.31 5.54
C GLY A 3 -5.19 6.19 4.55
N SER A 4 -4.32 5.18 4.55
CA SER A 4 -4.63 3.92 3.89
C SER A 4 -5.70 3.15 4.66
N GLU A 5 -6.35 2.19 4.02
CA GLU A 5 -7.27 1.28 4.70
C GLU A 5 -6.56 0.48 5.81
N ALA A 6 -7.32 0.01 6.77
CA ALA A 6 -6.80 -0.82 7.86
C ALA A 6 -7.24 -2.28 7.68
N PRO A 7 -6.32 -3.25 7.70
CA PRO A 7 -4.86 -3.07 7.69
C PRO A 7 -4.33 -2.53 6.35
N SER A 8 -3.16 -1.91 6.37
CA SER A 8 -2.53 -1.36 5.17
C SER A 8 -1.89 -2.47 4.35
N GLU A 9 -2.70 -3.17 3.59
CA GLU A 9 -2.30 -4.26 2.70
C GLU A 9 -2.82 -4.02 1.29
N THR A 10 -2.05 -4.46 0.30
CA THR A 10 -2.38 -4.34 -1.13
C THR A 10 -3.79 -4.90 -1.44
N GLU A 11 -4.14 -6.04 -0.84
CA GLU A 11 -5.44 -6.67 -1.08
C GLU A 11 -6.60 -5.86 -0.49
N ILE A 12 -6.43 -5.33 0.72
CA ILE A 12 -7.44 -4.48 1.37
C ILE A 12 -7.62 -3.17 0.59
N TYR A 13 -6.51 -2.59 0.13
CA TYR A 13 -6.56 -1.41 -0.73
C TYR A 13 -7.27 -1.70 -2.06
N ALA A 14 -6.98 -2.83 -2.71
CA ALA A 14 -7.67 -3.26 -3.92
C ALA A 14 -9.18 -3.40 -3.69
N ASN A 15 -9.59 -4.00 -2.58
CA ASN A 15 -11.00 -4.09 -2.19
C ASN A 15 -11.63 -2.71 -1.96
N ALA A 16 -10.91 -1.76 -1.39
CA ALA A 16 -11.34 -0.37 -1.26
C ALA A 16 -11.59 0.28 -2.62
N LEU A 17 -10.86 -0.10 -3.63
CA LEU A 17 -11.04 0.31 -5.03
C LEU A 17 -12.18 -0.45 -5.74
N GLY A 18 -12.78 -1.45 -5.11
CA GLY A 18 -13.87 -2.25 -5.67
C GLY A 18 -13.44 -3.45 -6.51
N VAL A 19 -12.21 -3.92 -6.33
CA VAL A 19 -11.65 -5.12 -6.98
C VAL A 19 -11.08 -6.09 -5.94
N ASN A 20 -11.00 -7.39 -6.27
CA ASN A 20 -10.49 -8.40 -5.32
C ASN A 20 -8.95 -8.49 -5.30
N GLY A 21 -8.28 -7.81 -6.23
CA GLY A 21 -6.83 -7.76 -6.28
C GLY A 21 -6.35 -6.90 -7.43
N ARG A 22 -5.08 -6.52 -7.39
CA ARG A 22 -4.44 -5.64 -8.36
C ARG A 22 -4.71 -6.04 -9.83
N PHE A 23 -4.66 -7.33 -10.12
CA PHE A 23 -4.81 -7.82 -11.50
C PHE A 23 -6.23 -7.69 -12.07
N GLU A 24 -7.22 -7.47 -11.22
CA GLU A 24 -8.58 -7.24 -11.67
C GLU A 24 -8.82 -5.80 -12.15
N LEU A 25 -7.95 -4.87 -11.76
CA LEU A 25 -8.05 -3.47 -12.19
C LEU A 25 -8.02 -3.35 -13.72
N ALA A 26 -7.13 -4.08 -14.37
CA ALA A 26 -7.02 -4.08 -15.84
C ALA A 26 -8.19 -4.75 -16.57
N LYS A 27 -9.04 -5.47 -15.86
CA LYS A 27 -10.17 -6.22 -16.45
C LYS A 27 -11.50 -5.50 -16.35
N LYS A 28 -11.58 -4.43 -15.59
CA LYS A 28 -12.84 -3.70 -15.35
C LYS A 28 -12.74 -2.28 -15.91
N PRO A 29 -13.83 -1.75 -16.47
CA PRO A 29 -13.92 -0.32 -16.65
C PRO A 29 -13.78 0.30 -15.25
N VAL A 30 -12.95 1.25 -15.07
CA VAL A 30 -12.58 1.97 -13.86
C VAL A 30 -13.27 1.51 -12.58
N PRO A 31 -12.56 1.23 -11.48
CA PRO A 31 -13.17 0.81 -10.22
C PRO A 31 -14.31 1.76 -9.85
N ALA A 32 -15.45 1.22 -9.47
CA ALA A 32 -16.69 1.97 -9.25
C ALA A 32 -16.59 3.08 -8.19
N LYS A 33 -15.54 3.05 -7.36
CA LYS A 33 -15.25 4.08 -6.34
C LYS A 33 -14.40 5.25 -6.86
N PHE A 34 -13.77 5.12 -8.02
CA PHE A 34 -13.11 6.24 -8.67
C PHE A 34 -14.11 7.02 -9.48
N PHE A 35 -14.32 8.28 -9.11
CA PHE A 35 -15.06 9.20 -9.95
C PHE A 35 -14.20 9.58 -11.14
N VAL A 36 -14.42 8.89 -12.25
CA VAL A 36 -13.88 9.30 -13.55
C VAL A 36 -14.99 10.05 -14.29
N PRO A 37 -14.79 11.34 -14.55
CA PRO A 37 -15.76 12.07 -15.37
C PRO A 37 -15.83 11.41 -16.75
N SER A 38 -16.98 10.87 -17.08
CA SER A 38 -17.36 10.31 -18.39
C SER A 38 -16.34 9.45 -19.16
N GLY A 39 -16.52 8.19 -19.13
CA GLY A 39 -16.37 7.20 -20.22
C GLY A 39 -14.97 6.69 -20.50
N ASP A 40 -13.99 7.51 -20.71
CA ASP A 40 -12.72 7.09 -21.31
C ASP A 40 -11.57 7.09 -20.28
N ALA A 41 -11.44 5.96 -19.57
CA ALA A 41 -10.30 5.74 -18.72
C ALA A 41 -9.54 4.49 -19.18
N TYR A 42 -8.25 4.63 -19.34
CA TYR A 42 -7.34 3.52 -19.50
C TYR A 42 -6.86 3.07 -18.12
N VAL A 43 -6.91 1.78 -17.87
CA VAL A 43 -6.46 1.16 -16.61
C VAL A 43 -5.43 0.10 -16.95
N ASP A 44 -4.28 0.14 -16.33
CA ASP A 44 -3.26 -0.90 -16.46
C ASP A 44 -2.52 -1.14 -15.15
N THR A 45 -1.92 -2.30 -15.04
CA THR A 45 -1.10 -2.70 -13.90
C THR A 45 0.26 -3.19 -14.40
N PHE A 46 1.31 -2.55 -13.91
CA PHE A 46 2.68 -2.92 -14.24
C PHE A 46 3.32 -3.65 -13.07
N LYS A 47 3.77 -4.88 -13.32
CA LYS A 47 4.58 -5.65 -12.39
C LYS A 47 5.95 -5.91 -12.99
N ASN A 48 7.02 -5.54 -12.26
CA ASN A 48 8.40 -5.77 -12.69
C ASN A 48 8.73 -5.22 -14.09
N ILE A 49 8.04 -4.16 -14.52
CA ILE A 49 8.29 -3.50 -15.80
C ILE A 49 9.08 -2.22 -15.54
N PRO A 50 10.22 -2.00 -16.20
CA PRO A 50 10.96 -0.75 -16.12
C PRO A 50 10.11 0.46 -16.49
N PHE A 51 10.39 1.62 -15.88
CA PHE A 51 9.58 2.83 -16.07
C PHE A 51 9.53 3.33 -17.51
N ASP A 52 10.65 3.28 -18.23
CA ASP A 52 10.72 3.67 -19.64
C ASP A 52 9.88 2.76 -20.55
N ASP A 53 9.79 1.47 -20.25
CA ASP A 53 8.90 0.55 -20.94
C ASP A 53 7.43 0.76 -20.56
N SER A 54 7.16 1.13 -19.33
CA SER A 54 5.82 1.53 -18.87
C SER A 54 5.33 2.75 -19.67
N ALA A 55 6.15 3.79 -19.77
CA ALA A 55 5.80 5.00 -20.51
C ALA A 55 5.49 4.74 -21.99
N LYS A 56 6.21 3.81 -22.62
CA LYS A 56 5.99 3.43 -24.04
C LYS A 56 4.68 2.70 -24.29
N LYS A 57 4.13 2.03 -23.28
CA LYS A 57 2.90 1.23 -23.39
C LYS A 57 1.65 2.04 -23.14
N LEU A 58 1.77 3.19 -22.50
CA LEU A 58 0.61 3.99 -22.12
C LEU A 58 0.01 4.74 -23.32
N PRO A 59 -1.31 4.65 -23.50
CA PRO A 59 -2.00 5.41 -24.52
C PRO A 59 -2.09 6.91 -24.12
N SER A 60 -2.48 7.72 -25.08
CA SER A 60 -2.66 9.18 -24.87
C SER A 60 -4.01 9.56 -24.26
N ASP A 61 -4.75 8.60 -23.73
CA ASP A 61 -6.07 8.80 -23.13
C ASP A 61 -6.07 9.90 -22.07
N LYS A 62 -7.19 10.57 -21.95
CA LYS A 62 -7.35 11.70 -21.04
C LYS A 62 -7.26 11.28 -19.58
N ASN A 63 -7.86 10.15 -19.25
CA ASN A 63 -7.87 9.61 -17.89
C ASN A 63 -7.04 8.32 -17.86
N LEU A 64 -6.01 8.28 -17.02
CA LEU A 64 -5.16 7.11 -16.84
C LEU A 64 -5.18 6.71 -15.36
N PHE A 65 -5.42 5.44 -15.10
CA PHE A 65 -5.25 4.83 -13.79
C PHE A 65 -4.18 3.75 -13.89
N ILE A 66 -3.05 3.97 -13.21
CA ILE A 66 -1.88 3.10 -13.29
C ILE A 66 -1.56 2.55 -11.91
N TRP A 67 -1.47 1.23 -11.80
CA TRP A 67 -0.96 0.56 -10.61
C TRP A 67 0.40 -0.07 -10.94
N HIS A 68 1.44 0.45 -10.36
CA HIS A 68 2.80 -0.04 -10.55
C HIS A 68 3.27 -0.84 -9.33
N GLY A 69 3.91 -2.00 -9.54
CA GLY A 69 4.38 -2.85 -8.44
C GLY A 69 5.63 -2.32 -7.73
N TRP A 70 6.36 -1.39 -8.36
CA TRP A 70 7.47 -0.70 -7.71
C TRP A 70 6.94 0.34 -6.70
N PRO A 71 7.56 0.53 -5.54
CA PRO A 71 8.83 -0.07 -5.08
C PRO A 71 8.68 -1.39 -4.29
N ASP A 72 7.48 -1.91 -4.07
CA ASP A 72 7.23 -3.09 -3.25
C ASP A 72 7.91 -4.35 -3.80
N ASP A 73 7.79 -4.59 -5.10
CA ASP A 73 8.45 -5.73 -5.75
C ASP A 73 9.99 -5.72 -5.52
N SER A 74 10.60 -4.52 -5.44
CA SER A 74 12.03 -4.36 -5.15
C SER A 74 12.38 -4.67 -3.70
N LEU A 75 11.54 -4.23 -2.77
CA LEU A 75 11.75 -4.51 -1.34
C LEU A 75 11.76 -6.01 -1.05
N HIS A 76 10.89 -6.78 -1.67
CA HIS A 76 10.87 -8.23 -1.56
C HIS A 76 12.15 -8.91 -2.06
N VAL A 77 12.84 -8.32 -3.02
CA VAL A 77 14.15 -8.80 -3.48
C VAL A 77 15.24 -8.45 -2.46
N PHE A 78 15.28 -7.22 -2.00
CA PHE A 78 16.30 -6.74 -1.05
C PHE A 78 16.13 -7.32 0.34
N GLY A 79 14.94 -7.69 0.76
CA GLY A 79 14.63 -8.23 2.09
C GLY A 79 15.40 -9.49 2.49
N LYS A 80 16.18 -10.05 1.56
CA LYS A 80 17.07 -11.21 1.79
C LYS A 80 18.48 -10.83 2.26
N PHE A 81 18.80 -9.55 2.35
CA PHE A 81 20.12 -9.04 2.70
C PHE A 81 20.13 -8.40 4.10
N ASP A 82 21.25 -8.46 4.78
CA ASP A 82 21.39 -7.88 6.15
C ASP A 82 21.18 -6.37 6.19
N ASP A 83 21.51 -5.67 5.10
CA ASP A 83 21.34 -4.23 4.91
C ASP A 83 20.16 -3.86 3.99
N ALA A 84 19.14 -4.70 3.96
CA ALA A 84 18.01 -4.65 3.06
C ALA A 84 17.37 -3.26 2.92
N PHE A 85 17.16 -2.58 4.04
CA PHE A 85 16.46 -1.30 4.03
C PHE A 85 17.31 -0.17 3.42
N ASN A 86 18.61 -0.14 3.70
CA ASN A 86 19.52 0.84 3.08
C ASN A 86 19.62 0.62 1.57
N ARG A 87 19.79 -0.62 1.13
CA ARG A 87 19.79 -0.96 -0.30
C ARG A 87 18.48 -0.59 -0.99
N PHE A 88 17.37 -0.81 -0.31
CA PHE A 88 16.07 -0.40 -0.81
C PHE A 88 15.96 1.11 -0.97
N ILE A 89 16.37 1.88 0.03
CA ILE A 89 16.37 3.35 -0.04
C ILE A 89 17.25 3.88 -1.16
N ASP A 90 18.45 3.33 -1.32
CA ASP A 90 19.36 3.75 -2.39
C ASP A 90 18.79 3.39 -3.77
N HIS A 91 18.21 2.21 -3.91
CA HIS A 91 17.49 1.83 -5.13
C HIS A 91 16.31 2.77 -5.43
N VAL A 92 15.52 3.15 -4.43
CA VAL A 92 14.43 4.10 -4.62
C VAL A 92 14.93 5.45 -5.11
N LYS A 93 16.00 5.99 -4.51
CA LYS A 93 16.63 7.24 -4.96
C LYS A 93 17.09 7.13 -6.42
N GLU A 94 17.80 6.06 -6.75
CA GLU A 94 18.32 5.80 -8.09
C GLU A 94 17.20 5.75 -9.14
N GLN A 95 16.11 5.04 -8.83
CA GLN A 95 14.97 4.93 -9.72
C GLN A 95 14.21 6.25 -9.89
N VAL A 96 14.00 7.01 -8.82
CA VAL A 96 13.34 8.33 -8.89
C VAL A 96 14.17 9.32 -9.71
N ASP A 97 15.49 9.22 -9.66
CA ASP A 97 16.41 10.04 -10.45
C ASP A 97 16.58 9.56 -11.89
N SER A 98 16.12 8.35 -12.23
CA SER A 98 16.27 7.80 -13.56
C SER A 98 15.49 8.57 -14.63
N ASP A 99 16.00 8.54 -15.86
CA ASP A 99 15.32 9.14 -17.00
C ASP A 99 13.99 8.46 -17.31
N GLY A 100 13.89 7.15 -17.07
CA GLY A 100 12.66 6.37 -17.23
C GLY A 100 11.54 6.84 -16.31
N PHE A 101 11.82 7.02 -15.02
CA PHE A 101 10.84 7.54 -14.07
C PHE A 101 10.42 8.98 -14.43
N LYS A 102 11.38 9.85 -14.72
CA LYS A 102 11.10 11.24 -15.13
C LYS A 102 10.26 11.29 -16.40
N ALA A 103 10.55 10.43 -17.37
CA ALA A 103 9.77 10.33 -18.60
C ALA A 103 8.33 9.85 -18.33
N LEU A 104 8.15 8.85 -17.48
CA LEU A 104 6.82 8.38 -17.07
C LEU A 104 6.00 9.48 -16.39
N VAL A 105 6.57 10.14 -15.37
CA VAL A 105 5.89 11.23 -14.65
C VAL A 105 5.54 12.37 -15.61
N THR A 106 6.46 12.76 -16.49
CA THR A 106 6.23 13.80 -17.50
C THR A 106 5.09 13.42 -18.45
N PHE A 107 5.06 12.16 -18.90
CA PHE A 107 4.00 11.65 -19.75
C PHE A 107 2.64 11.67 -19.03
N LEU A 108 2.60 11.18 -17.79
CA LEU A 108 1.37 11.13 -17.00
C LEU A 108 0.82 12.52 -16.69
N ALA A 109 1.68 13.49 -16.42
CA ALA A 109 1.29 14.86 -16.10
C ALA A 109 0.88 15.69 -17.35
N ARG A 110 1.14 15.22 -18.56
CA ARG A 110 0.90 16.00 -19.78
C ARG A 110 -0.60 16.26 -20.02
N GLY A 111 -1.04 17.48 -19.73
CA GLY A 111 -2.44 17.91 -19.90
C GLY A 111 -3.41 17.24 -18.92
N ARG A 112 -2.91 16.72 -17.80
CA ARG A 112 -3.68 16.04 -16.75
C ARG A 112 -3.30 16.54 -15.37
N GLU A 113 -4.20 16.42 -14.43
CA GLU A 113 -3.87 16.45 -13.01
C GLU A 113 -3.30 15.07 -12.62
N LEU A 114 -2.12 15.07 -11.97
CA LEU A 114 -1.44 13.85 -11.56
C LEU A 114 -1.57 13.65 -10.05
N LEU A 115 -2.15 12.51 -9.64
CA LEU A 115 -2.16 12.04 -8.27
C LEU A 115 -1.24 10.81 -8.17
N ILE A 116 -0.22 10.89 -7.33
CA ILE A 116 0.66 9.76 -6.99
C ILE A 116 0.36 9.38 -5.54
N THR A 117 0.05 8.12 -5.31
CA THR A 117 -0.26 7.57 -3.98
C THR A 117 0.34 6.18 -3.83
N SER A 118 0.24 5.62 -2.64
CA SER A 118 0.64 4.25 -2.33
C SER A 118 -0.47 3.55 -1.57
N ASP A 119 -0.55 2.23 -1.69
CA ASP A 119 -1.45 1.37 -0.92
C ASP A 119 -0.99 1.20 0.54
N HIS A 120 0.31 1.25 0.78
CA HIS A 120 0.93 1.23 2.11
C HIS A 120 2.29 1.94 2.10
N GLY A 121 2.89 2.06 3.27
CA GLY A 121 4.24 2.59 3.45
C GLY A 121 5.23 1.51 3.88
N TYR A 122 6.48 1.91 4.05
CA TYR A 122 7.58 1.05 4.51
C TYR A 122 8.20 1.62 5.77
N CYS A 123 8.70 0.73 6.63
CA CYS A 123 9.31 1.12 7.88
C CYS A 123 10.54 0.25 8.16
N ASP A 124 11.66 0.90 8.46
CA ASP A 124 12.81 0.21 9.04
C ASP A 124 12.51 -0.17 10.48
N THR A 125 12.52 -1.47 10.75
CA THR A 125 12.28 -2.01 12.09
C THR A 125 13.54 -2.23 12.91
N SER A 126 14.72 -1.93 12.39
CA SER A 126 15.99 -2.09 13.09
C SER A 126 16.06 -1.26 14.38
N GLY A 127 15.47 -0.06 14.35
CA GLY A 127 15.34 0.83 15.51
C GLY A 127 14.16 0.53 16.43
N PHE A 128 13.41 -0.56 16.20
CA PHE A 128 12.29 -0.89 17.06
C PHE A 128 12.79 -1.56 18.34
N GLN A 129 12.22 -1.14 19.46
CA GLN A 129 12.49 -1.77 20.74
C GLN A 129 11.73 -3.09 20.86
N MET A 130 12.38 -4.10 21.43
CA MET A 130 11.71 -5.36 21.74
C MET A 130 10.62 -5.11 22.77
N ALA A 131 9.40 -5.51 22.42
CA ALA A 131 8.28 -5.54 23.35
C ALA A 131 8.50 -6.66 24.39
N GLN A 132 7.96 -6.48 25.59
CA GLN A 132 8.10 -7.44 26.67
C GLN A 132 6.73 -7.86 27.21
N ASN A 133 6.68 -9.04 27.83
CA ASN A 133 5.50 -9.53 28.54
C ASN A 133 4.21 -9.53 27.67
N ASP A 134 3.16 -8.91 28.17
CA ASP A 134 1.84 -8.91 27.53
C ASP A 134 1.81 -8.07 26.26
N GLU A 135 2.62 -7.01 26.17
CA GLU A 135 2.80 -6.23 24.95
C GLU A 135 3.35 -7.11 23.81
N HIS A 136 4.38 -7.92 24.09
CA HIS A 136 4.94 -8.85 23.11
C HIS A 136 3.92 -9.91 22.67
N LYS A 137 3.18 -10.47 23.60
CA LYS A 137 2.11 -11.43 23.27
C LYS A 137 1.08 -10.82 22.34
N GLU A 138 0.61 -9.60 22.64
CA GLU A 138 -0.38 -8.93 21.82
C GLU A 138 0.17 -8.60 20.42
N LEU A 139 1.35 -8.02 20.31
CA LEU A 139 1.98 -7.72 19.03
C LEU A 139 2.17 -8.96 18.17
N LYS A 140 2.51 -10.09 18.79
CA LYS A 140 2.61 -11.38 18.10
C LYS A 140 1.26 -11.84 17.51
N THR A 141 0.14 -11.54 18.17
CA THR A 141 -1.19 -11.89 17.64
C THR A 141 -1.60 -11.06 16.44
N LEU A 142 -1.00 -9.89 16.25
CA LEU A 142 -1.27 -9.02 15.10
C LEU A 142 -0.59 -9.50 13.80
N GLY A 143 0.41 -10.37 13.92
CA GLY A 143 1.15 -10.92 12.78
C GLY A 143 2.03 -9.86 12.06
N HIS A 144 2.45 -10.20 10.85
CA HIS A 144 3.33 -9.35 10.03
C HIS A 144 2.66 -8.04 9.57
N THR A 145 1.35 -8.05 9.42
CA THR A 145 0.56 -6.86 9.03
C THR A 145 0.44 -5.85 10.16
N ARG A 146 0.80 -6.23 11.39
CA ARG A 146 0.65 -5.46 12.61
C ARG A 146 -0.80 -5.00 12.87
N ALA A 147 -1.76 -5.75 12.33
CA ALA A 147 -3.19 -5.49 12.48
C ALA A 147 -3.98 -6.79 12.57
N LYS A 148 -5.11 -6.75 13.26
CA LYS A 148 -6.00 -7.89 13.45
C LYS A 148 -7.44 -7.42 13.50
N LEU A 149 -8.33 -8.13 12.79
CA LEU A 149 -9.77 -7.93 12.91
C LEU A 149 -10.25 -8.38 14.30
N ILE A 150 -10.99 -7.51 14.96
CA ILE A 150 -11.58 -7.77 16.26
C ILE A 150 -12.96 -8.42 16.06
N LYS A 151 -13.13 -9.63 16.57
CA LYS A 151 -14.40 -10.34 16.52
C LYS A 151 -15.40 -9.74 17.52
N GLU A 152 -16.69 -9.91 17.24
CA GLU A 152 -17.75 -9.37 18.09
C GLU A 152 -17.68 -9.90 19.52
N GLU A 153 -17.36 -11.18 19.71
CA GLU A 153 -17.19 -11.79 21.03
C GLU A 153 -16.06 -11.12 21.83
N GLU A 154 -14.99 -10.73 21.14
CA GLU A 154 -13.90 -10.01 21.77
C GLU A 154 -14.29 -8.57 22.16
N ARG A 155 -15.17 -7.91 21.41
CA ARG A 155 -15.71 -6.57 21.73
C ARG A 155 -16.58 -6.59 22.99
N MET A 156 -17.45 -7.60 23.09
CA MET A 156 -18.41 -7.72 24.19
C MET A 156 -17.77 -8.14 25.51
N ALA A 157 -16.56 -8.63 25.51
CA ALA A 157 -15.84 -9.07 26.71
C ALA A 157 -15.36 -7.94 27.63
N GLY A 158 -15.69 -6.66 27.34
CA GLY A 158 -15.39 -5.51 28.20
C GLY A 158 -13.90 -5.27 28.48
N ARG A 159 -13.04 -5.60 27.53
CA ARG A 159 -11.59 -5.61 27.71
C ARG A 159 -10.92 -4.24 27.56
N THR A 160 -9.79 -4.11 28.19
CA THR A 160 -8.88 -2.97 28.02
C THR A 160 -8.14 -3.10 26.68
N ILE A 161 -7.97 -1.98 25.96
CA ILE A 161 -7.09 -1.94 24.78
C ILE A 161 -5.65 -2.17 25.24
N PRO A 162 -4.93 -3.19 24.69
CA PRO A 162 -3.57 -3.49 25.11
C PRO A 162 -2.60 -2.33 24.80
N PRO A 163 -1.54 -2.18 25.61
CA PRO A 163 -0.50 -1.20 25.33
C PRO A 163 0.07 -1.30 23.91
N ALA A 164 0.53 -0.18 23.36
CA ALA A 164 1.09 -0.08 22.02
C ALA A 164 0.13 -0.49 20.88
N THR A 165 -1.18 -0.50 21.13
CA THR A 165 -2.19 -0.71 20.11
C THR A 165 -3.27 0.37 20.15
N ILE A 166 -3.96 0.53 19.02
CA ILE A 166 -5.20 1.32 18.90
C ILE A 166 -6.27 0.48 18.21
N GLU A 167 -7.51 0.87 18.34
CA GLU A 167 -8.61 0.27 17.57
C GLU A 167 -9.17 1.29 16.58
N MET A 168 -9.35 0.86 15.33
CA MET A 168 -9.86 1.69 14.24
C MET A 168 -10.89 0.91 13.42
N HIS A 169 -11.95 1.59 13.02
CA HIS A 169 -12.89 1.05 12.03
C HIS A 169 -12.33 1.21 10.62
N SER A 170 -12.37 0.13 9.86
CA SER A 170 -12.18 0.20 8.41
C SER A 170 -13.38 0.86 7.76
N THR A 171 -13.13 1.84 6.90
CA THR A 171 -14.18 2.52 6.15
C THR A 171 -14.77 1.63 5.05
N THR A 172 -14.02 0.64 4.62
CA THR A 172 -14.38 -0.25 3.52
C THR A 172 -15.14 -1.48 3.99
N SER A 173 -14.59 -2.20 4.97
CA SER A 173 -15.20 -3.44 5.48
C SER A 173 -16.19 -3.21 6.62
N GLY A 174 -16.15 -2.03 7.25
CA GLY A 174 -16.89 -1.74 8.49
C GLY A 174 -16.37 -2.50 9.71
N GLY A 175 -15.32 -3.31 9.55
CA GLY A 175 -14.71 -4.07 10.63
C GLY A 175 -13.92 -3.20 11.60
N LEU A 176 -13.87 -3.60 12.87
CA LEU A 176 -13.01 -3.00 13.86
C LEU A 176 -11.67 -3.73 13.88
N TYR A 177 -10.59 -3.02 13.63
CA TYR A 177 -9.23 -3.56 13.64
C TYR A 177 -8.44 -3.05 14.82
N ARG A 178 -7.65 -3.94 15.43
CA ARG A 178 -6.60 -3.56 16.37
C ARG A 178 -5.30 -3.44 15.60
N ILE A 179 -4.62 -2.33 15.75
CA ILE A 179 -3.42 -1.96 14.99
C ILE A 179 -2.31 -1.62 15.98
N ALA A 180 -1.12 -2.16 15.75
CA ALA A 180 0.06 -1.78 16.53
C ALA A 180 0.48 -0.34 16.22
N VAL A 181 0.79 0.41 17.27
CA VAL A 181 1.31 1.78 17.16
C VAL A 181 2.72 1.88 17.76
N GLY A 182 3.47 2.88 17.30
CA GLY A 182 4.82 3.11 17.78
C GLY A 182 5.86 2.12 17.25
N ARG A 183 7.06 2.15 17.86
CA ARG A 183 8.24 1.39 17.42
C ARG A 183 8.52 0.20 18.35
N ARG A 184 7.52 -0.70 18.50
CA ARG A 184 7.65 -1.96 19.25
C ARG A 184 7.56 -3.18 18.32
N ARG A 185 8.29 -4.25 18.61
CA ARG A 185 8.29 -5.53 17.89
C ARG A 185 8.36 -6.73 18.83
#